data_2e0fe13e4492ef7f12f437be8b07d492
#
_entry.id   2e0fe13e4492ef7f12f437be8b07d492
#
_cell.length_a   1.000
_cell.length_b   1.000
_cell.length_c   1.000
_cell.angle_alpha   90.00
_cell.angle_beta   90.00
_cell.angle_gamma   90.00
#
_symmetry.space_group_name_H-M   'P 1'
#
loop_
_entity.id
_entity.type
_entity.pdbx_description
1 polymer ?
#
loop_
_entity_poly.entity_id
_entity_poly.type
_entity_poly.pdbx_seq_one_letter_code
_entity_poly.pdbx_strand_id
1 'polypeptide(L)'
;RFRQFTQCDIDIIGTAGVIAEIQLILATAAALQNLSFTNFTVRINDRRILESLAGFCGFEESSYGKVFIILDKLDKIGIEGVQNELLKADYPANSVEKFINIVQNATSSDISVKTIAALLPNIPEHVLADLNQVIETISTQAQNQYSIKLDVSLVRGMGYYTGQIFEIGIDGFSSSIAGGGRYDKMIGKLLNGKEEIPACGFSIGFERVLTI
;
A
#
# COMPACT_ATOMS: atom_id res chain seq x y z
N ARG A 1 17.35 -15.89 -3.97
CA ARG A 1 17.23 -14.95 -2.83
C ARG A 1 18.62 -14.44 -2.53
N PHE A 2 18.85 -13.14 -2.75
CA PHE A 2 20.16 -12.53 -2.49
C PHE A 2 20.36 -12.34 -0.99
N ARG A 3 21.58 -12.56 -0.50
CA ARG A 3 21.96 -12.28 0.91
C ARG A 3 22.36 -10.81 1.10
N GLN A 4 22.73 -10.14 0.00
CA GLN A 4 23.06 -8.72 -0.08
C GLN A 4 22.37 -8.19 -1.33
N PHE A 5 21.85 -6.97 -1.25
CA PHE A 5 21.17 -6.30 -2.35
C PHE A 5 21.38 -4.78 -2.22
N THR A 6 21.24 -4.08 -3.33
CA THR A 6 21.33 -2.62 -3.41
C THR A 6 19.93 -2.05 -3.57
N GLN A 7 19.67 -0.93 -2.90
CA GLN A 7 18.45 -0.15 -3.05
C GLN A 7 18.79 1.29 -3.42
N CYS A 8 17.92 1.93 -4.20
CA CYS A 8 17.96 3.36 -4.43
C CYS A 8 16.80 3.98 -3.66
N ASP A 9 17.11 4.57 -2.51
CA ASP A 9 16.12 5.10 -1.59
C ASP A 9 16.06 6.62 -1.67
N ILE A 10 14.84 7.17 -1.61
CA ILE A 10 14.57 8.59 -1.46
C ILE A 10 13.54 8.79 -0.36
N ASP A 11 13.76 9.80 0.48
CA ASP A 11 12.91 10.10 1.63
C ASP A 11 12.65 11.60 1.74
N ILE A 12 11.43 11.96 2.18
CA ILE A 12 11.05 13.32 2.55
C ILE A 12 10.64 13.31 4.02
N ILE A 13 11.34 14.12 4.82
CA ILE A 13 11.13 14.22 6.27
C ILE A 13 10.64 15.63 6.60
N GLY A 14 9.72 15.73 7.55
CA GLY A 14 9.16 17.00 8.05
C GLY A 14 7.91 17.48 7.30
N THR A 15 7.43 16.76 6.29
CA THR A 15 6.25 17.13 5.50
C THR A 15 5.04 16.27 5.90
N ALA A 16 4.06 16.87 6.58
CA ALA A 16 2.88 16.15 7.06
C ALA A 16 1.81 15.89 5.98
N GLY A 17 1.73 16.72 4.94
CA GLY A 17 0.74 16.60 3.86
C GLY A 17 1.16 15.65 2.76
N VAL A 18 0.22 15.31 1.88
CA VAL A 18 0.36 14.35 0.76
C VAL A 18 1.35 14.77 -0.34
N ILE A 19 1.89 15.98 -0.27
CA ILE A 19 2.90 16.44 -1.22
C ILE A 19 4.14 15.55 -1.21
N ALA A 20 4.48 14.94 -0.07
CA ALA A 20 5.61 14.03 0.04
C ALA A 20 5.36 12.76 -0.81
N GLU A 21 4.18 12.14 -0.69
CA GLU A 21 3.79 10.99 -1.49
C GLU A 21 3.82 11.30 -2.98
N ILE A 22 3.22 12.43 -3.38
CA ILE A 22 3.18 12.88 -4.77
C ILE A 22 4.60 13.04 -5.32
N GLN A 23 5.47 13.77 -4.62
CA GLN A 23 6.84 14.01 -5.08
C GLN A 23 7.66 12.72 -5.18
N LEU A 24 7.55 11.82 -4.21
CA LEU A 24 8.25 10.54 -4.22
C LEU A 24 7.79 9.63 -5.36
N ILE A 25 6.48 9.54 -5.60
CA ILE A 25 5.94 8.74 -6.70
C ILE A 25 6.38 9.32 -8.05
N LEU A 26 6.29 10.64 -8.24
CA LEU A 26 6.71 11.29 -9.49
C LEU A 26 8.22 11.15 -9.73
N ALA A 27 9.06 11.33 -8.71
CA ALA A 27 10.50 11.17 -8.81
C ALA A 27 10.90 9.72 -9.17
N THR A 28 10.25 8.73 -8.53
CA THR A 28 10.47 7.31 -8.80
C THR A 28 10.00 6.95 -10.22
N ALA A 29 8.82 7.43 -10.63
CA ALA A 29 8.31 7.23 -11.99
C ALA A 29 9.24 7.84 -13.05
N ALA A 30 9.72 9.07 -12.84
CA ALA A 30 10.67 9.73 -13.74
C ALA A 30 12.00 8.96 -13.84
N ALA A 31 12.50 8.42 -12.72
CA ALA A 31 13.71 7.59 -12.72
C ALA A 31 13.53 6.32 -13.57
N LEU A 32 12.39 5.63 -13.43
CA LEU A 32 12.08 4.45 -14.23
C LEU A 32 11.90 4.78 -15.72
N GLN A 33 11.22 5.88 -16.04
CA GLN A 33 11.06 6.35 -17.43
C GLN A 33 12.41 6.68 -18.08
N ASN A 34 13.34 7.31 -17.36
CA ASN A 34 14.69 7.57 -17.84
C ASN A 34 15.51 6.28 -18.10
N LEU A 35 15.14 5.18 -17.44
CA LEU A 35 15.65 3.84 -17.72
C LEU A 35 14.85 3.11 -18.82
N SER A 36 13.97 3.82 -19.53
CA SER A 36 13.11 3.28 -20.60
C SER A 36 12.02 2.31 -20.15
N PHE A 37 11.70 2.25 -18.87
CA PHE A 37 10.53 1.51 -18.40
C PHE A 37 9.27 2.30 -18.73
N THR A 38 8.34 1.66 -19.42
CA THR A 38 7.01 2.17 -19.76
C THR A 38 5.96 1.14 -19.35
N ASN A 39 4.69 1.56 -19.26
CA ASN A 39 3.57 0.66 -18.95
C ASN A 39 3.67 -0.05 -17.59
N PHE A 40 4.24 0.63 -16.58
CA PHE A 40 4.19 0.14 -15.21
C PHE A 40 2.96 0.68 -14.48
N THR A 41 2.58 0.00 -13.40
CA THR A 41 1.46 0.40 -12.56
C THR A 41 1.95 0.75 -11.15
N VAL A 42 1.60 1.96 -10.69
CA VAL A 42 1.70 2.35 -9.29
C VAL A 42 0.46 1.84 -8.56
N ARG A 43 0.61 0.87 -7.69
CA ARG A 43 -0.44 0.42 -6.77
C ARG A 43 -0.36 1.25 -5.50
N ILE A 44 -1.46 1.78 -5.02
CA ILE A 44 -1.53 2.61 -3.81
C ILE A 44 -2.64 2.13 -2.89
N ASN A 45 -2.39 2.19 -1.59
CA ASN A 45 -3.38 1.98 -0.54
C ASN A 45 -3.07 2.92 0.64
N ASP A 46 -3.88 2.86 1.69
CA ASP A 46 -3.62 3.55 2.95
C ASP A 46 -3.78 2.57 4.12
N ARG A 47 -2.82 2.59 5.03
CA ARG A 47 -2.85 1.75 6.22
C ARG A 47 -4.12 1.93 7.05
N ARG A 48 -4.62 3.16 7.12
CA ARG A 48 -5.83 3.52 7.86
C ARG A 48 -7.09 2.93 7.21
N ILE A 49 -7.09 2.71 5.89
CA ILE A 49 -8.16 1.98 5.18
C ILE A 49 -8.15 0.50 5.57
N LEU A 50 -6.98 -0.12 5.62
CA LEU A 50 -6.85 -1.52 6.08
C LEU A 50 -7.34 -1.70 7.51
N GLU A 51 -6.98 -0.78 8.41
CA GLU A 51 -7.42 -0.80 9.81
C GLU A 51 -8.94 -0.59 9.92
N SER A 52 -9.51 0.35 9.14
CA SER A 52 -10.94 0.57 9.05
C SER A 52 -11.68 -0.65 8.51
N LEU A 53 -11.12 -1.35 7.51
CA LEU A 53 -11.67 -2.58 6.96
C LEU A 53 -11.69 -3.70 8.01
N ALA A 54 -10.58 -3.92 8.71
CA ALA A 54 -10.50 -4.96 9.73
C ALA A 54 -11.48 -4.69 10.89
N GLY A 55 -11.53 -3.45 11.39
CA GLY A 55 -12.46 -3.04 12.44
C GLY A 55 -13.93 -3.16 12.01
N PHE A 56 -14.27 -2.74 10.79
CA PHE A 56 -15.62 -2.87 10.23
C PHE A 56 -16.06 -4.33 10.11
N CYS A 57 -15.13 -5.25 9.88
CA CYS A 57 -15.40 -6.68 9.85
C CYS A 57 -15.46 -7.32 11.24
N GLY A 58 -15.11 -6.60 12.31
CA GLY A 58 -15.19 -7.07 13.68
C GLY A 58 -13.93 -7.80 14.17
N PHE A 59 -12.77 -7.56 13.56
CA PHE A 59 -11.50 -8.00 14.13
C PHE A 59 -11.08 -7.08 15.26
N GLU A 60 -10.44 -7.67 16.28
CA GLU A 60 -9.80 -6.91 17.37
C GLU A 60 -8.56 -6.17 16.87
N GLU A 61 -8.31 -4.95 17.33
CA GLU A 61 -7.17 -4.12 16.92
C GLU A 61 -5.82 -4.84 17.10
N SER A 62 -5.69 -5.59 18.21
CA SER A 62 -4.51 -6.44 18.49
C SER A 62 -4.25 -7.51 17.41
N SER A 63 -5.25 -7.86 16.63
CA SER A 63 -5.20 -8.88 15.56
C SER A 63 -4.86 -8.30 14.17
N TYR A 64 -4.97 -6.99 13.97
CA TYR A 64 -4.80 -6.37 12.64
C TYR A 64 -3.49 -6.77 11.97
N GLY A 65 -2.38 -6.74 12.70
CA GLY A 65 -1.09 -7.14 12.16
C GLY A 65 -1.09 -8.54 11.56
N LYS A 66 -1.71 -9.52 12.25
CA LYS A 66 -1.78 -10.91 11.79
C LYS A 66 -2.75 -11.07 10.61
N VAL A 67 -3.89 -10.39 10.65
CA VAL A 67 -4.87 -10.36 9.54
C VAL A 67 -4.21 -9.83 8.28
N PHE A 68 -3.44 -8.75 8.37
CA PHE A 68 -2.76 -8.14 7.22
C PHE A 68 -1.61 -9.00 6.69
N ILE A 69 -0.87 -9.71 7.55
CA ILE A 69 0.13 -10.70 7.11
C ILE A 69 -0.51 -11.82 6.27
N ILE A 70 -1.71 -12.22 6.63
CA ILE A 70 -2.44 -13.23 5.88
C ILE A 70 -2.95 -12.65 4.56
N LEU A 71 -3.49 -11.41 4.58
CA LEU A 71 -3.94 -10.72 3.37
C LEU A 71 -2.80 -10.49 2.36
N ASP A 72 -1.59 -10.17 2.82
CA ASP A 72 -0.38 -9.98 1.97
C ASP A 72 -0.02 -11.21 1.12
N LYS A 73 -0.58 -12.36 1.46
CA LYS A 73 -0.39 -13.59 0.69
C LYS A 73 -1.40 -13.75 -0.45
N LEU A 74 -2.35 -12.82 -0.62
CA LEU A 74 -3.46 -12.95 -1.57
C LEU A 74 -2.99 -13.32 -2.98
N ASP A 75 -1.95 -12.64 -3.48
CA ASP A 75 -1.39 -12.91 -4.82
C ASP A 75 -0.78 -14.33 -4.96
N LYS A 76 -0.44 -14.98 -3.83
CA LYS A 76 0.19 -16.30 -3.82
C LYS A 76 -0.77 -17.46 -3.58
N ILE A 77 -1.74 -17.26 -2.69
CA ILE A 77 -2.63 -18.34 -2.23
C ILE A 77 -4.09 -18.14 -2.65
N GLY A 78 -4.39 -17.01 -3.30
CA GLY A 78 -5.75 -16.65 -3.72
C GLY A 78 -6.68 -16.32 -2.55
N ILE A 79 -7.89 -15.89 -2.88
CA ILE A 79 -8.88 -15.46 -1.89
C ILE A 79 -9.31 -16.61 -0.96
N GLU A 80 -9.48 -17.81 -1.50
CA GLU A 80 -9.83 -19.02 -0.71
C GLU A 80 -8.71 -19.39 0.26
N GLY A 81 -7.43 -19.24 -0.16
CA GLY A 81 -6.29 -19.48 0.70
C GLY A 81 -6.22 -18.49 1.86
N VAL A 82 -6.50 -17.20 1.60
CA VAL A 82 -6.59 -16.16 2.65
C VAL A 82 -7.72 -16.50 3.64
N GLN A 83 -8.90 -16.85 3.14
CA GLN A 83 -10.03 -17.26 3.98
C GLN A 83 -9.66 -18.44 4.90
N ASN A 84 -9.09 -19.49 4.31
CA ASN A 84 -8.69 -20.67 5.05
C ASN A 84 -7.63 -20.38 6.12
N GLU A 85 -6.65 -19.52 5.82
CA GLU A 85 -5.63 -19.13 6.82
C GLU A 85 -6.22 -18.29 7.96
N LEU A 86 -7.17 -17.40 7.68
CA LEU A 86 -7.88 -16.64 8.71
C LEU A 86 -8.71 -17.56 9.61
N LEU A 87 -9.44 -18.52 9.05
CA LEU A 87 -10.21 -19.49 9.83
C LEU A 87 -9.30 -20.42 10.68
N LYS A 88 -8.15 -20.86 10.14
CA LYS A 88 -7.14 -21.62 10.90
C LYS A 88 -6.48 -20.83 12.02
N ALA A 89 -6.53 -19.51 11.93
CA ALA A 89 -6.03 -18.63 12.99
C ALA A 89 -7.08 -18.32 14.07
N ASP A 90 -8.19 -19.07 14.07
CA ASP A 90 -9.30 -19.02 15.04
C ASP A 90 -10.05 -17.67 15.04
N TYR A 91 -10.06 -16.93 13.93
CA TYR A 91 -10.89 -15.75 13.81
C TYR A 91 -12.37 -16.11 13.59
N PRO A 92 -13.31 -15.29 14.10
CA PRO A 92 -14.73 -15.56 13.96
C PRO A 92 -15.15 -15.70 12.48
N ALA A 93 -15.83 -16.80 12.12
CA ALA A 93 -16.19 -17.09 10.75
C ALA A 93 -16.98 -15.94 10.07
N ASN A 94 -17.89 -15.29 10.81
CA ASN A 94 -18.66 -14.16 10.29
C ASN A 94 -17.77 -12.94 9.96
N SER A 95 -16.75 -12.65 10.79
CA SER A 95 -15.77 -11.60 10.51
C SER A 95 -14.92 -11.91 9.28
N VAL A 96 -14.49 -13.18 9.17
CA VAL A 96 -13.72 -13.67 8.02
C VAL A 96 -14.53 -13.57 6.74
N GLU A 97 -15.76 -14.06 6.72
CA GLU A 97 -16.66 -14.01 5.55
C GLU A 97 -16.87 -12.56 5.08
N LYS A 98 -17.21 -11.67 6.02
CA LYS A 98 -17.40 -10.24 5.73
C LYS A 98 -16.15 -9.60 5.12
N PHE A 99 -14.97 -9.90 5.70
CA PHE A 99 -13.69 -9.39 5.23
C PHE A 99 -13.38 -9.89 3.81
N ILE A 100 -13.51 -11.18 3.56
CA ILE A 100 -13.28 -11.81 2.26
C ILE A 100 -14.21 -11.23 1.19
N ASN A 101 -15.48 -11.06 1.48
CA ASN A 101 -16.44 -10.48 0.55
C ASN A 101 -16.06 -9.04 0.15
N ILE A 102 -15.61 -8.21 1.10
CA ILE A 102 -15.19 -6.84 0.80
C ILE A 102 -13.90 -6.85 -0.03
N VAL A 103 -12.89 -7.64 0.36
CA VAL A 103 -11.62 -7.76 -0.37
C VAL A 103 -11.86 -8.25 -1.79
N GLN A 104 -12.71 -9.27 -1.98
CA GLN A 104 -13.04 -9.81 -3.29
C GLN A 104 -13.72 -8.78 -4.19
N ASN A 105 -14.70 -8.03 -3.66
CA ASN A 105 -15.36 -6.96 -4.40
C ASN A 105 -14.40 -5.84 -4.77
N ALA A 106 -13.46 -5.54 -3.88
CA ALA A 106 -12.47 -4.48 -4.06
C ALA A 106 -11.32 -4.85 -5.02
N THR A 107 -11.07 -6.15 -5.24
CA THR A 107 -10.00 -6.64 -6.13
C THR A 107 -10.50 -7.10 -7.50
N SER A 108 -11.82 -7.32 -7.66
CA SER A 108 -12.42 -7.81 -8.90
C SER A 108 -12.60 -6.77 -10.01
N SER A 109 -12.45 -5.48 -9.70
CA SER A 109 -12.60 -4.37 -10.65
C SER A 109 -11.68 -3.21 -10.27
N ASP A 110 -11.46 -2.27 -11.20
CA ASP A 110 -10.77 -1.01 -10.87
C ASP A 110 -11.62 -0.23 -9.86
N ILE A 111 -11.24 -0.35 -8.59
CA ILE A 111 -11.99 0.26 -7.51
C ILE A 111 -11.64 1.75 -7.38
N SER A 112 -12.66 2.57 -7.20
CA SER A 112 -12.48 4.00 -6.93
C SER A 112 -12.51 4.31 -5.43
N VAL A 113 -11.94 5.46 -5.05
CA VAL A 113 -12.04 5.98 -3.68
C VAL A 113 -13.50 6.13 -3.24
N LYS A 114 -14.41 6.52 -4.15
CA LYS A 114 -15.85 6.62 -3.88
C LYS A 114 -16.47 5.26 -3.56
N THR A 115 -16.05 4.21 -4.26
CA THR A 115 -16.55 2.85 -4.01
C THR A 115 -16.09 2.34 -2.65
N ILE A 116 -14.84 2.60 -2.26
CA ILE A 116 -14.33 2.25 -0.93
C ILE A 116 -15.07 3.03 0.17
N ALA A 117 -15.34 4.32 -0.03
CA ALA A 117 -16.12 5.13 0.91
C ALA A 117 -17.54 4.55 1.14
N ALA A 118 -18.17 4.02 0.10
CA ALA A 118 -19.48 3.40 0.21
C ALA A 118 -19.44 2.02 0.91
N LEU A 119 -18.36 1.24 0.69
CA LEU A 119 -18.17 -0.07 1.33
C LEU A 119 -17.76 0.04 2.80
N LEU A 120 -17.02 1.07 3.16
CA LEU A 120 -16.41 1.27 4.49
C LEU A 120 -16.75 2.66 5.04
N PRO A 121 -17.96 2.86 5.58
CA PRO A 121 -18.41 4.17 6.04
C PRO A 121 -17.66 4.70 7.28
N ASN A 122 -16.82 3.89 7.91
CA ASN A 122 -16.03 4.24 9.08
C ASN A 122 -14.63 4.81 8.74
N ILE A 123 -14.28 4.94 7.46
CA ILE A 123 -13.01 5.58 7.06
C ILE A 123 -13.12 7.09 7.31
N PRO A 124 -12.14 7.73 7.98
CA PRO A 124 -12.13 9.17 8.13
C PRO A 124 -12.09 9.90 6.77
N GLU A 125 -12.91 10.93 6.60
CA GLU A 125 -13.06 11.65 5.33
C GLU A 125 -11.72 12.20 4.80
N HIS A 126 -10.86 12.73 5.67
CA HIS A 126 -9.55 13.25 5.27
C HIS A 126 -8.65 12.16 4.67
N VAL A 127 -8.74 10.89 5.10
CA VAL A 127 -7.96 9.77 4.54
C VAL A 127 -8.35 9.53 3.08
N LEU A 128 -9.65 9.57 2.80
CA LEU A 128 -10.18 9.42 1.44
C LEU A 128 -9.82 10.62 0.56
N ALA A 129 -9.90 11.84 1.10
CA ALA A 129 -9.53 13.07 0.39
C ALA A 129 -8.05 13.07 0.03
N ASP A 130 -7.17 12.75 0.98
CA ASP A 130 -5.72 12.65 0.80
C ASP A 130 -5.37 11.62 -0.29
N LEU A 131 -5.95 10.43 -0.22
CA LEU A 131 -5.71 9.36 -1.19
C LEU A 131 -6.21 9.74 -2.59
N ASN A 132 -7.40 10.34 -2.67
CA ASN A 132 -7.96 10.81 -3.94
C ASN A 132 -7.08 11.89 -4.58
N GLN A 133 -6.58 12.84 -3.79
CA GLN A 133 -5.68 13.89 -4.25
C GLN A 133 -4.39 13.31 -4.86
N VAL A 134 -3.78 12.30 -4.22
CA VAL A 134 -2.59 11.63 -4.76
C VAL A 134 -2.92 10.94 -6.07
N ILE A 135 -3.98 10.13 -6.12
CA ILE A 135 -4.37 9.39 -7.32
C ILE A 135 -4.66 10.33 -8.49
N GLU A 136 -5.46 11.39 -8.28
CA GLU A 136 -5.80 12.35 -9.33
C GLU A 136 -4.56 13.11 -9.85
N THR A 137 -3.68 13.54 -8.94
CA THR A 137 -2.46 14.26 -9.31
C THR A 137 -1.53 13.37 -10.14
N ILE A 138 -1.27 12.15 -9.68
CA ILE A 138 -0.40 11.21 -10.38
C ILE A 138 -1.01 10.78 -11.72
N SER A 139 -2.32 10.50 -11.78
CA SER A 139 -3.01 10.14 -13.02
C SER A 139 -2.88 11.25 -14.09
N THR A 140 -3.00 12.50 -13.65
CA THR A 140 -2.86 13.66 -14.56
C THR A 140 -1.42 13.79 -15.08
N GLN A 141 -0.42 13.57 -14.23
CA GLN A 141 1.00 13.70 -14.59
C GLN A 141 1.52 12.49 -15.38
N ALA A 142 0.89 11.34 -15.27
CA ALA A 142 1.33 10.11 -15.93
C ALA A 142 1.23 10.15 -17.48
N GLN A 143 0.36 10.99 -18.04
CA GLN A 143 0.20 11.19 -19.49
C GLN A 143 0.11 9.88 -20.29
N ASN A 144 -0.56 8.88 -19.73
CA ASN A 144 -0.70 7.52 -20.29
C ASN A 144 0.62 6.72 -20.43
N GLN A 145 1.71 7.16 -19.82
CA GLN A 145 2.99 6.43 -19.84
C GLN A 145 3.08 5.36 -18.74
N TYR A 146 2.29 5.52 -17.70
CA TYR A 146 2.10 4.56 -16.62
C TYR A 146 0.72 4.79 -15.99
N SER A 147 0.30 3.88 -15.12
CA SER A 147 -0.98 4.00 -14.42
C SER A 147 -0.79 4.07 -12.91
N ILE A 148 -1.78 4.64 -12.22
CA ILE A 148 -1.93 4.50 -10.76
C ILE A 148 -3.30 3.94 -10.47
N LYS A 149 -3.37 2.98 -9.53
CA LYS A 149 -4.63 2.40 -9.10
C LYS A 149 -4.66 2.16 -7.60
N LEU A 150 -5.84 2.35 -7.02
CA LEU A 150 -6.14 1.93 -5.65
C LEU A 150 -6.15 0.40 -5.58
N ASP A 151 -5.48 -0.16 -4.58
CA ASP A 151 -5.43 -1.59 -4.36
C ASP A 151 -5.53 -1.93 -2.88
N VAL A 152 -6.73 -2.28 -2.43
CA VAL A 152 -6.99 -2.62 -1.03
C VAL A 152 -6.30 -3.89 -0.54
N SER A 153 -5.79 -4.72 -1.45
CA SER A 153 -4.99 -5.89 -1.08
C SER A 153 -3.52 -5.56 -0.84
N LEU A 154 -3.08 -4.36 -1.24
CA LEU A 154 -1.72 -3.93 -1.01
C LEU A 154 -1.47 -3.75 0.48
N VAL A 155 -0.62 -4.60 1.03
CA VAL A 155 -0.15 -4.58 2.40
C VAL A 155 1.37 -4.52 2.40
N ARG A 156 1.94 -3.47 2.97
CA ARG A 156 3.40 -3.29 3.04
C ARG A 156 3.82 -2.81 4.42
N GLY A 157 5.11 -3.01 4.75
CA GLY A 157 5.72 -2.40 5.92
C GLY A 157 4.99 -2.71 7.22
N MET A 158 4.79 -3.99 7.47
CA MET A 158 3.95 -4.58 8.51
C MET A 158 4.17 -4.09 9.95
N GLY A 159 4.83 -3.03 10.22
CA GLY A 159 5.03 -2.57 11.59
C GLY A 159 5.47 -1.11 11.69
N TYR A 160 5.71 -0.43 10.58
CA TYR A 160 6.23 0.92 10.64
C TYR A 160 5.46 1.96 9.78
N TYR A 161 4.77 1.56 8.71
CA TYR A 161 3.94 2.51 7.94
C TYR A 161 2.71 2.95 8.72
N THR A 162 2.39 4.24 8.60
CA THR A 162 1.33 4.93 9.35
C THR A 162 0.25 5.56 8.47
N GLY A 163 0.46 5.61 7.16
CA GLY A 163 -0.43 6.25 6.20
C GLY A 163 -0.40 5.54 4.86
N GLN A 164 -0.29 6.32 3.78
CA GLN A 164 -0.28 5.78 2.43
C GLN A 164 0.92 4.87 2.20
N ILE A 165 0.67 3.79 1.46
CA ILE A 165 1.65 2.79 1.03
C ILE A 165 1.52 2.61 -0.47
N PHE A 166 2.64 2.42 -1.15
CA PHE A 166 2.65 2.31 -2.60
C PHE A 166 3.75 1.37 -3.08
N GLU A 167 3.54 0.78 -4.25
CA GLU A 167 4.52 -0.05 -4.94
C GLU A 167 4.38 0.08 -6.45
N ILE A 168 5.45 -0.25 -7.18
CA ILE A 168 5.43 -0.30 -8.64
C ILE A 168 5.58 -1.74 -9.09
N GLY A 169 4.60 -2.18 -9.88
CA GLY A 169 4.61 -3.44 -10.61
C GLY A 169 4.80 -3.21 -12.10
N ILE A 170 5.41 -4.16 -12.77
CA ILE A 170 5.55 -4.22 -14.24
C ILE A 170 4.86 -5.49 -14.73
N ASP A 171 4.10 -5.37 -15.81
CA ASP A 171 3.43 -6.50 -16.41
C ASP A 171 4.41 -7.60 -16.83
N GLY A 172 4.09 -8.84 -16.49
CA GLY A 172 4.95 -9.98 -16.76
C GLY A 172 6.05 -10.23 -15.71
N PHE A 173 6.21 -9.36 -14.72
CA PHE A 173 7.13 -9.55 -13.61
C PHE A 173 6.38 -9.77 -12.29
N SER A 174 6.60 -10.90 -11.65
CA SER A 174 5.82 -11.34 -10.48
C SER A 174 6.10 -10.60 -9.17
N SER A 175 7.08 -9.71 -9.16
CA SER A 175 7.47 -8.96 -7.96
C SER A 175 7.42 -7.46 -8.21
N SER A 176 7.09 -6.67 -7.19
CA SER A 176 7.23 -5.22 -7.29
C SER A 176 8.70 -4.82 -7.45
N ILE A 177 8.98 -3.81 -8.28
CA ILE A 177 10.33 -3.28 -8.51
C ILE A 177 10.68 -2.11 -7.59
N ALA A 178 9.67 -1.43 -7.08
CA ALA A 178 9.83 -0.35 -6.12
C ALA A 178 8.71 -0.37 -5.09
N GLY A 179 8.94 0.19 -3.92
CA GLY A 179 7.91 0.28 -2.90
C GLY A 179 8.26 1.22 -1.77
N GLY A 180 7.22 1.81 -1.17
CA GLY A 180 7.37 2.82 -0.14
C GLY A 180 6.10 3.10 0.64
N GLY A 181 6.12 4.20 1.40
CA GLY A 181 4.98 4.70 2.16
C GLY A 181 5.37 5.65 3.27
N ARG A 182 4.35 6.14 3.98
CA ARG A 182 4.48 7.07 5.10
C ARG A 182 4.77 6.34 6.41
N TYR A 183 5.74 6.85 7.18
CA TYR A 183 6.22 6.20 8.42
C TYR A 183 6.50 7.21 9.56
N ASP A 184 5.55 8.07 9.87
CA ASP A 184 5.66 9.21 10.79
C ASP A 184 6.12 8.86 12.22
N LYS A 185 5.91 7.62 12.66
CA LYS A 185 6.28 7.16 14.02
C LYS A 185 7.68 6.56 14.13
N MET A 186 8.33 6.25 13.00
CA MET A 186 9.56 5.49 13.00
C MET A 186 10.74 6.30 13.53
N ILE A 187 10.91 7.54 13.04
CA ILE A 187 12.05 8.39 13.40
C ILE A 187 11.98 8.74 14.90
N GLY A 188 10.81 9.15 15.40
CA GLY A 188 10.64 9.45 16.81
C GLY A 188 11.00 8.25 17.71
N LYS A 189 10.58 7.04 17.34
CA LYS A 189 10.94 5.81 18.06
C LYS A 189 12.45 5.56 18.07
N LEU A 190 13.15 5.77 16.96
CA LEU A 190 14.60 5.61 16.86
C LEU A 190 15.37 6.62 17.72
N LEU A 191 14.82 7.82 17.89
CA LEU A 191 15.38 8.87 18.73
C LEU A 191 14.98 8.75 20.21
N ASN A 192 14.32 7.65 20.61
CA ASN A 192 13.75 7.45 21.94
C ASN A 192 12.76 8.57 22.37
N GLY A 193 12.22 9.29 21.39
CA GLY A 193 11.22 10.34 21.56
C GLY A 193 9.80 9.81 21.45
N LYS A 194 8.85 10.64 21.90
CA LYS A 194 7.41 10.38 21.76
C LYS A 194 6.80 11.19 20.60
N GLU A 195 7.59 12.07 19.99
CA GLU A 195 7.12 12.96 18.92
C GLU A 195 7.00 12.18 17.61
N GLU A 196 5.93 12.43 16.87
CA GLU A 196 5.78 11.96 15.50
C GLU A 196 6.52 12.94 14.59
N ILE A 197 7.43 12.42 13.76
CA ILE A 197 8.17 13.19 12.75
C ILE A 197 7.64 12.74 11.40
N PRO A 198 6.87 13.57 10.68
CA PRO A 198 6.35 13.22 9.38
C PRO A 198 7.45 12.77 8.45
N ALA A 199 7.31 11.57 7.88
CA ALA A 199 8.28 11.00 6.99
C ALA A 199 7.60 10.05 6.00
N CYS A 200 8.04 10.12 4.75
CA CYS A 200 7.61 9.25 3.67
C CYS A 200 8.81 8.89 2.81
N GLY A 201 8.90 7.65 2.34
CA GLY A 201 10.02 7.19 1.55
C GLY A 201 9.61 6.24 0.43
N PHE A 202 10.44 6.15 -0.61
CA PHE A 202 10.28 5.22 -1.72
C PHE A 202 11.63 4.61 -2.09
N SER A 203 11.64 3.31 -2.31
CA SER A 203 12.85 2.52 -2.58
C SER A 203 12.69 1.75 -3.89
N ILE A 204 13.69 1.83 -4.76
CA ILE A 204 13.81 1.02 -5.98
C ILE A 204 14.76 -0.14 -5.70
N GLY A 205 14.31 -1.36 -5.99
CA GLY A 205 15.15 -2.57 -5.90
C GLY A 205 16.07 -2.67 -7.11
N PHE A 206 17.34 -2.27 -6.93
CA PHE A 206 18.32 -2.17 -8.02
C PHE A 206 18.48 -3.47 -8.80
N GLU A 207 18.68 -4.59 -8.13
CA GLU A 207 18.83 -5.90 -8.80
C GLU A 207 17.56 -6.33 -9.53
N ARG A 208 16.37 -5.93 -9.05
CA ARG A 208 15.11 -6.23 -9.74
C ARG A 208 14.98 -5.47 -11.05
N VAL A 209 15.37 -4.20 -11.05
CA VAL A 209 15.41 -3.37 -12.27
C VAL A 209 16.41 -3.92 -13.28
N LEU A 210 17.56 -4.42 -12.84
CA LEU A 210 18.56 -5.03 -13.73
C LEU A 210 18.15 -6.39 -14.32
N THR A 211 17.15 -7.06 -13.75
CA THR A 211 16.71 -8.39 -14.21
C THR A 211 15.54 -8.33 -15.21
N ILE A 212 15.02 -7.15 -15.47
CA ILE A 212 13.94 -6.89 -16.43
C ILE A 212 14.53 -6.27 -17.71
#